data_781913bc036985b2ff4b5d186b262a4c
#
_entry.id   781913bc036985b2ff4b5d186b262a4c
#
_cell.length_a   1.000
_cell.length_b   1.000
_cell.length_c   1.000
_cell.angle_alpha   90.00
_cell.angle_beta   90.00
_cell.angle_gamma   90.00
#
_symmetry.space_group_name_H-M   'P 1'
#
loop_
_entity.id
_entity.type
_entity.pdbx_description
1 polymer ?
#
loop_
_entity_poly.entity_id
_entity_poly.type
_entity_poly.pdbx_seq_one_letter_code
_entity_poly.pdbx_strand_id
1 'polypeptide(L)' 'MDEVLKSLKMQIKSTRKLIAKENRELQDMSASLNNEVTGFGIKSTVGFMKTNMDHLVEASTKLAQLEETYSMLMYEKKQK' A
#
# COMPACT_ATOMS: atom_id res chain seq x y z
N MET A 1 8.93 -0.77 25.36
CA MET A 1 7.94 -1.60 24.68
C MET A 1 6.74 -0.81 24.16
N ASP A 2 6.11 0.04 25.01
CA ASP A 2 4.94 0.83 24.60
C ASP A 2 5.27 1.84 23.50
N GLU A 3 6.45 2.44 23.55
CA GLU A 3 6.89 3.37 22.50
C GLU A 3 7.09 2.67 21.16
N VAL A 4 7.61 1.45 21.21
CA VAL A 4 7.80 0.63 19.99
C VAL A 4 6.45 0.27 19.39
N LEU A 5 5.51 -0.16 20.22
CA LEU A 5 4.15 -0.49 19.76
C LEU A 5 3.44 0.72 19.17
N LYS A 6 3.60 1.89 19.80
CA LYS A 6 3.01 3.13 19.31
C LYS A 6 3.60 3.51 17.95
N SER A 7 4.92 3.40 17.80
CA SER A 7 5.61 3.68 16.54
C SER A 7 5.12 2.73 15.44
N LEU A 8 4.99 1.44 15.75
CA LEU A 8 4.50 0.45 14.79
C LEU A 8 3.07 0.76 14.36
N LYS A 9 2.21 1.14 15.29
CA LYS A 9 0.83 1.54 14.98
C LYS A 9 0.81 2.71 14.00
N MET A 10 1.65 3.71 14.22
CA MET A 10 1.74 4.87 13.35
C MET A 10 2.23 4.49 11.96
N GLN A 11 3.23 3.62 11.88
CA GLN A 11 3.76 3.14 10.60
C GLN A 11 2.72 2.32 9.84
N ILE A 12 1.98 1.46 10.54
CA ILE A 12 0.89 0.68 9.96
C ILE A 12 -0.17 1.62 9.37
N LYS A 13 -0.58 2.63 10.14
CA LYS A 13 -1.57 3.60 9.71
C LYS A 13 -1.11 4.38 8.48
N SER A 14 0.15 4.85 8.50
CA SER A 14 0.73 5.58 7.37
C SER A 14 0.80 4.71 6.13
N THR A 15 1.21 3.45 6.28
CA THR A 15 1.32 2.51 5.17
C THR A 15 -0.05 2.21 4.56
N ARG A 16 -1.08 2.05 5.41
CA ARG A 16 -2.45 1.85 4.93
C ARG A 16 -2.97 3.05 4.15
N LYS A 17 -2.62 4.27 4.59
CA LYS A 17 -2.99 5.49 3.86
C LYS A 17 -2.31 5.56 2.50
N LEU A 18 -1.04 5.16 2.44
CA LEU A 18 -0.30 5.11 1.18
C LEU A 18 -0.94 4.12 0.22
N ILE A 19 -1.29 2.93 0.72
CA ILE A 19 -1.96 1.91 -0.09
C ILE A 19 -3.29 2.43 -0.63
N ALA A 20 -4.08 3.10 0.19
CA ALA A 20 -5.36 3.67 -0.23
C ALA A 20 -5.16 4.73 -1.32
N LYS A 21 -4.13 5.56 -1.19
CA LYS A 21 -3.81 6.60 -2.17
C LYS A 21 -3.40 5.95 -3.50
N GLU A 22 -2.48 4.99 -3.46
CA GLU A 22 -2.01 4.30 -4.67
C GLU A 22 -3.16 3.55 -5.36
N ASN A 23 -4.02 2.92 -4.57
CA ASN A 23 -5.18 2.21 -5.10
C ASN A 23 -6.15 3.18 -5.80
N ARG A 24 -6.37 4.36 -5.23
CA ARG A 24 -7.23 5.38 -5.83
C ARG A 24 -6.64 5.88 -7.15
N GLU A 25 -5.33 6.13 -7.19
CA GLU A 25 -4.65 6.53 -8.41
C GLU A 25 -4.78 5.47 -9.50
N LEU A 26 -4.64 4.21 -9.11
CA LEU A 26 -4.82 3.09 -10.04
C LEU A 26 -6.24 3.04 -10.60
N GLN A 27 -7.24 3.25 -9.75
CA GLN A 27 -8.64 3.28 -10.18
C GLN A 27 -8.91 4.44 -11.14
N ASP A 28 -8.34 5.61 -10.86
CA ASP A 28 -8.48 6.79 -11.73
C ASP A 28 -7.85 6.54 -13.10
N MET A 29 -6.68 5.91 -13.13
CA MET A 29 -6.02 5.56 -14.40
C MET A 29 -6.81 4.50 -15.16
N SER A 30 -7.37 3.53 -14.46
CA SER A 30 -8.20 2.50 -15.08
C SER A 30 -9.45 3.12 -15.72
N ALA A 31 -10.08 4.08 -15.04
CA ALA A 31 -11.23 4.80 -15.55
C ALA A 31 -10.85 5.64 -16.80
N SER A 32 -9.69 6.28 -16.75
CA SER A 32 -9.15 7.05 -17.86
C SER A 32 -8.91 6.18 -19.09
N LEU A 33 -8.47 4.94 -18.87
CA LEU A 33 -8.19 3.98 -19.92
C LEU A 33 -9.45 3.65 -20.76
N ASN A 34 -10.63 3.67 -20.13
CA ASN A 34 -11.88 3.42 -20.82
C ASN A 34 -12.21 4.45 -21.91
N ASN A 35 -11.63 5.64 -21.77
CA ASN A 35 -11.86 6.75 -22.71
C ASN A 35 -10.69 6.92 -23.70
N GLU A 36 -9.64 6.12 -23.57
CA GLU A 36 -8.45 6.23 -24.41
C GLU A 36 -8.69 5.53 -25.75
N VAL A 37 -8.42 6.25 -26.85
CA VAL A 37 -8.69 5.74 -28.19
C VAL A 37 -7.41 5.50 -29.01
N THR A 38 -6.25 5.90 -28.54
CA THR A 38 -4.98 5.70 -29.26
C THR A 38 -4.14 4.60 -28.64
N GLY A 39 -3.41 3.86 -29.48
CA GLY A 39 -2.50 2.84 -28.98
C GLY A 39 -1.42 3.39 -28.09
N PHE A 40 -0.91 4.59 -28.41
CA PHE A 40 0.10 5.27 -27.60
C PHE A 40 -0.45 5.65 -26.23
N GLY A 41 -1.66 6.19 -26.18
CA GLY A 41 -2.31 6.57 -24.93
C GLY A 41 -2.59 5.35 -24.05
N ILE A 42 -3.04 4.25 -24.66
CA ILE A 42 -3.26 2.99 -23.94
C ILE A 42 -1.96 2.49 -23.32
N LYS A 43 -0.87 2.43 -24.11
CA LYS A 43 0.43 1.97 -23.61
C LYS A 43 0.96 2.84 -22.48
N SER A 44 0.83 4.16 -22.61
CA SER A 44 1.25 5.12 -21.60
C SER A 44 0.51 4.90 -20.29
N THR A 45 -0.80 4.82 -20.36
CA THR A 45 -1.65 4.62 -19.17
C THR A 45 -1.35 3.31 -18.49
N VAL A 46 -1.24 2.22 -19.27
CA VAL A 46 -0.90 0.89 -18.74
C VAL A 46 0.47 0.91 -18.06
N GLY A 47 1.44 1.65 -18.64
CA GLY A 47 2.76 1.80 -18.04
C GLY A 47 2.71 2.46 -16.66
N PHE A 48 1.92 3.53 -16.51
CA PHE A 48 1.72 4.19 -15.23
C PHE A 48 1.00 3.29 -14.22
N MET A 49 -0.02 2.56 -14.69
CA MET A 49 -0.74 1.60 -13.84
C MET A 49 0.19 0.52 -13.30
N LYS A 50 1.10 0.04 -14.13
CA LYS A 50 2.07 -0.98 -13.74
C LYS A 50 2.98 -0.46 -12.63
N THR A 51 3.42 0.80 -12.72
CA THR A 51 4.24 1.43 -11.69
C THR A 51 3.45 1.53 -10.37
N ASN A 52 2.18 1.91 -10.43
CA ASN A 52 1.33 1.93 -9.24
C ASN A 52 1.15 0.56 -8.61
N MET A 53 0.99 -0.47 -9.46
CA MET A 53 0.88 -1.85 -8.98
C MET A 53 2.15 -2.29 -8.25
N ASP A 54 3.32 -1.92 -8.77
CA ASP A 54 4.59 -2.22 -8.12
C ASP A 54 4.68 -1.55 -6.74
N HIS A 55 4.25 -0.29 -6.65
CA HIS A 55 4.19 0.44 -5.38
C HIS A 55 3.24 -0.23 -4.40
N LEU A 56 2.09 -0.72 -4.88
CA LEU A 56 1.12 -1.42 -4.05
C LEU A 56 1.71 -2.72 -3.50
N VAL A 57 2.44 -3.48 -4.32
CA VAL A 57 3.08 -4.72 -3.88
C VAL A 57 4.11 -4.42 -2.79
N GLU A 58 4.97 -3.41 -3.00
CA GLU A 58 5.98 -3.01 -2.02
C GLU A 58 5.33 -2.57 -0.71
N ALA A 59 4.33 -1.71 -0.79
CA ALA A 59 3.64 -1.20 0.39
C ALA A 59 2.90 -2.31 1.13
N SER A 60 2.29 -3.26 0.39
CA SER A 60 1.58 -4.40 0.98
C SER A 60 2.54 -5.33 1.71
N THR A 61 3.73 -5.56 1.14
CA THR A 61 4.76 -6.38 1.77
C THR A 61 5.23 -5.73 3.07
N LYS A 62 5.48 -4.43 3.04
CA LYS A 62 5.87 -3.67 4.23
C LYS A 62 4.77 -3.72 5.30
N LEU A 63 3.51 -3.54 4.89
CA LEU A 63 2.38 -3.59 5.82
C LEU A 63 2.28 -4.96 6.48
N ALA A 64 2.41 -6.04 5.72
CA ALA A 64 2.36 -7.40 6.25
C ALA A 64 3.45 -7.62 7.31
N GLN A 65 4.66 -7.15 7.05
CA GLN A 65 5.78 -7.27 8.00
C GLN A 65 5.52 -6.45 9.26
N LEU A 66 5.00 -5.23 9.13
CA LEU A 66 4.67 -4.39 10.27
C LEU A 66 3.57 -5.01 11.13
N GLU A 67 2.55 -5.54 10.50
CA GLU A 67 1.43 -6.18 11.20
C GLU A 67 1.88 -7.44 11.93
N GLU A 68 2.73 -8.25 11.31
CA GLU A 68 3.29 -9.44 11.94
C GLU A 68 4.12 -9.07 13.17
N THR A 69 5.01 -8.10 13.03
CA THR A 69 5.85 -7.63 14.15
C THR A 69 4.98 -7.09 15.28
N TYR A 70 3.98 -6.29 14.94
CA TYR A 70 3.07 -5.74 15.94
C TYR A 70 2.32 -6.85 16.68
N SER A 71 1.81 -7.84 15.97
CA SER A 71 1.09 -8.97 16.57
C SER A 71 1.99 -9.76 17.51
N MET A 72 3.23 -10.01 17.11
CA MET A 72 4.20 -10.75 17.93
C MET A 72 4.50 -9.99 19.23
N LEU A 73 4.73 -8.68 19.13
CA LEU A 73 5.01 -7.86 20.31
C LEU A 73 3.80 -7.75 21.24
N MET A 74 2.61 -7.65 20.68
CA MET A 74 1.38 -7.65 21.48
C MET A 74 1.18 -8.98 22.20
N TYR A 75 1.51 -10.09 21.53
CA TYR A 75 1.43 -11.41 22.15
C TYR A 75 2.39 -11.51 23.34
N GLU A 76 3.64 -11.06 23.16
CA GLU A 76 4.65 -11.06 24.23
C GLU A 76 4.20 -10.19 25.41
N LYS A 77 3.62 -9.03 25.12
CA LYS A 77 3.13 -8.13 26.16
C LYS A 77 2.03 -8.77 26.99
N LYS A 78 1.15 -9.54 26.36
CA LYS A 78 0.08 -10.25 27.05
C LYS A 78 0.56 -11.39 27.90
N GLN A 79 1.69 -12.01 27.55
CA GLN A 79 2.27 -13.11 28.30
C GLN A 79 2.89 -12.67 29.64
N LYS A 80 3.19 -11.39 29.79
CA LYS A 80 3.72 -10.84 31.02
C LYS A 80 2.61 -10.34 31.92
#